data_2be680a24b3bea9837208ea2552f1d0f
#
_entry.id   2be680a24b3bea9837208ea2552f1d0f
#
_cell.length_a   1.000
_cell.length_b   1.000
_cell.length_c   1.000
_cell.angle_alpha   90.00
_cell.angle_beta   90.00
_cell.angle_gamma   90.00
#
_symmetry.space_group_name_H-M   'P 1'
#
loop_
_entity.id
_entity.type
_entity.pdbx_description
1 polymer ?
#
loop_
_entity_poly.entity_id
_entity_poly.type
_entity_poly.pdbx_seq_one_letter_code
_entity_poly.pdbx_strand_id
1 'polypeptide(L)'
;MRLLMRFMRPYRGLIAVTLFAVLIDNVGTLLVPTMLANMVNTGITTGDVDYILRNGLYMLIATGMASGGTVLGCYLSARLAANVACDIRNAVYDKSLELSASDFERFGTGSMITRSLNDINVIQQAVLQTIQLVLPVPFLAVAGIIFAWFIDPAMGTLLGVVVAIVLVAAVFTVANAAPIFMRLQSFIDRMNVVLRENIVGVRVIRAFNKERHEEQRLDEVFSDYAANAIKVNHLFVGLDSSSFFLMNIAEVAVLWVGGNRVGVHAMQIGSISAVLEYAILILFFVMTAQMVILTLPRAAACLNRAQQGWRLSRASWTASARWTRARRSLLTVPTRWPCSTTCRSVLTMPTRIPCAT
;
A
#
# COMPACT_ATOMS: atom_id res chain seq x y z
N MET A 1 11.04 9.84 4.52
CA MET A 1 11.65 8.86 3.60
C MET A 1 13.09 8.42 3.99
N ARG A 2 14.07 9.33 4.19
CA ARG A 2 15.46 8.93 4.55
C ARG A 2 15.56 8.05 5.82
N LEU A 3 14.70 8.27 6.81
CA LEU A 3 14.69 7.47 8.03
C LEU A 3 14.23 6.05 7.78
N LEU A 4 13.11 5.87 7.06
CA LEU A 4 12.58 4.55 6.72
C LEU A 4 13.61 3.72 5.96
N MET A 5 14.27 4.32 4.96
CA MET A 5 15.37 3.67 4.22
C MET A 5 16.53 3.24 5.13
N ARG A 6 16.80 3.96 6.22
CA ARG A 6 17.84 3.60 7.19
C ARG A 6 17.46 2.32 7.97
N PHE A 7 16.20 2.19 8.37
CA PHE A 7 15.70 0.99 9.06
C PHE A 7 15.52 -0.19 8.12
N MET A 8 15.29 0.04 6.82
CA MET A 8 15.22 -1.01 5.82
C MET A 8 16.60 -1.56 5.39
N ARG A 9 17.67 -0.76 5.55
CA ARG A 9 19.03 -1.15 5.16
C ARG A 9 19.52 -2.50 5.71
N PRO A 10 19.30 -2.83 7.00
CA PRO A 10 19.75 -4.13 7.52
C PRO A 10 19.04 -5.33 6.88
N TYR A 11 17.85 -5.12 6.30
CA TYR A 11 16.99 -6.16 5.72
C TYR A 11 17.13 -6.30 4.19
N ARG A 12 18.24 -5.83 3.59
CA ARG A 12 18.44 -5.86 2.13
C ARG A 12 18.27 -7.24 1.52
N GLY A 13 18.76 -8.30 2.20
CA GLY A 13 18.56 -9.66 1.75
C GLY A 13 17.08 -10.08 1.75
N LEU A 14 16.36 -9.74 2.82
CA LEU A 14 14.92 -10.02 2.90
C LEU A 14 14.13 -9.24 1.86
N ILE A 15 14.51 -7.99 1.59
CA ILE A 15 13.92 -7.17 0.53
C ILE A 15 14.15 -7.81 -0.83
N ALA A 16 15.39 -8.25 -1.12
CA ALA A 16 15.72 -8.88 -2.40
C ALA A 16 14.92 -10.17 -2.63
N VAL A 17 14.78 -11.01 -1.59
CA VAL A 17 13.98 -12.25 -1.68
C VAL A 17 12.50 -11.94 -1.84
N THR A 18 11.97 -10.91 -1.14
CA THR A 18 10.59 -10.47 -1.30
C THR A 18 10.32 -9.95 -2.71
N LEU A 19 11.23 -9.14 -3.25
CA LEU A 19 11.13 -8.65 -4.63
C LEU A 19 11.16 -9.80 -5.64
N PHE A 20 12.03 -10.77 -5.43
CA PHE A 20 12.12 -11.96 -6.28
C PHE A 20 10.84 -12.79 -6.24
N ALA A 21 10.24 -12.99 -5.06
CA ALA A 21 8.95 -13.68 -4.92
C ALA A 21 7.82 -12.94 -5.65
N VAL A 22 7.76 -11.60 -5.53
CA VAL A 22 6.80 -10.75 -6.25
C VAL A 22 7.04 -10.79 -7.77
N LEU A 23 8.28 -10.87 -8.21
CA LEU A 23 8.58 -11.03 -9.65
C LEU A 23 8.12 -12.39 -10.18
N ILE A 24 8.30 -13.48 -9.44
CA ILE A 24 7.79 -14.80 -9.83
C ILE A 24 6.28 -14.78 -9.95
N ASP A 25 5.59 -14.18 -9.00
CA ASP A 25 4.14 -13.99 -9.04
C ASP A 25 3.70 -13.24 -10.31
N ASN A 26 4.30 -12.07 -10.57
CA ASN A 26 3.98 -11.26 -11.75
C ASN A 26 4.26 -11.96 -13.08
N VAL A 27 5.39 -12.66 -13.19
CA VAL A 27 5.73 -13.43 -14.40
C VAL A 27 4.74 -14.59 -14.57
N GLY A 28 4.45 -15.33 -13.50
CA GLY A 28 3.48 -16.42 -13.55
C GLY A 28 2.09 -15.92 -13.98
N THR A 29 1.64 -14.80 -13.44
CA THR A 29 0.34 -14.19 -13.77
C THR A 29 0.28 -13.76 -15.25
N LEU A 30 1.36 -13.22 -15.83
CA LEU A 30 1.42 -12.83 -17.24
C LEU A 30 1.58 -14.02 -18.20
N LEU A 31 2.13 -15.13 -17.75
CA LEU A 31 2.29 -16.33 -18.59
C LEU A 31 0.96 -17.01 -18.89
N VAL A 32 0.00 -16.97 -17.97
CA VAL A 32 -1.30 -17.65 -18.14
C VAL A 32 -2.06 -17.14 -19.37
N PRO A 33 -2.27 -15.84 -19.60
CA PRO A 33 -2.91 -15.34 -20.81
C PRO A 33 -2.15 -15.68 -22.10
N THR A 34 -0.81 -15.68 -22.04
CA THR A 34 0.01 -16.06 -23.20
C THR A 34 -0.22 -17.54 -23.59
N MET A 35 -0.26 -18.43 -22.59
CA MET A 35 -0.50 -19.85 -22.82
C MET A 35 -1.92 -20.12 -23.30
N LEU A 36 -2.91 -19.36 -22.75
CA LEU A 36 -4.28 -19.42 -23.24
C LEU A 36 -4.39 -19.02 -24.71
N ALA A 37 -3.73 -17.92 -25.10
CA ALA A 37 -3.68 -17.50 -26.50
C ALA A 37 -3.11 -18.60 -27.42
N ASN A 38 -2.00 -19.22 -27.01
CA ASN A 38 -1.41 -20.33 -27.79
C ASN A 38 -2.33 -21.55 -27.87
N MET A 39 -3.05 -21.86 -26.80
CA MET A 39 -4.03 -22.96 -26.78
C MET A 39 -5.19 -22.68 -27.74
N VAL A 40 -5.69 -21.45 -27.79
CA VAL A 40 -6.74 -21.03 -28.72
C VAL A 40 -6.22 -21.03 -30.17
N ASN A 41 -5.04 -20.43 -30.39
CA ASN A 41 -4.47 -20.24 -31.72
C ASN A 41 -4.06 -21.55 -32.40
N THR A 42 -3.57 -22.52 -31.65
CA THR A 42 -3.04 -23.78 -32.20
C THR A 42 -3.95 -24.95 -31.84
N GLY A 43 -4.29 -25.14 -30.58
CA GLY A 43 -5.00 -26.31 -30.11
C GLY A 43 -6.44 -26.37 -30.63
N ILE A 44 -7.18 -25.26 -30.54
CA ILE A 44 -8.59 -25.26 -30.99
C ILE A 44 -8.66 -25.24 -32.52
N THR A 45 -7.79 -24.50 -33.20
CA THR A 45 -7.82 -24.41 -34.66
C THR A 45 -7.43 -25.71 -35.36
N THR A 46 -6.50 -26.49 -34.77
CA THR A 46 -6.09 -27.80 -35.32
C THR A 46 -6.93 -28.99 -34.80
N GLY A 47 -7.71 -28.77 -33.71
CA GLY A 47 -8.47 -29.84 -33.04
C GLY A 47 -7.58 -30.82 -32.28
N ASP A 48 -6.33 -30.48 -31.98
CA ASP A 48 -5.36 -31.35 -31.30
C ASP A 48 -5.61 -31.31 -29.76
N VAL A 49 -6.31 -32.35 -29.30
CA VAL A 49 -6.66 -32.51 -27.88
C VAL A 49 -5.43 -32.71 -27.01
N ASP A 50 -4.40 -33.41 -27.51
CA ASP A 50 -3.16 -33.65 -26.78
C ASP A 50 -2.40 -32.37 -26.55
N TYR A 51 -2.36 -31.46 -27.53
CA TYR A 51 -1.76 -30.13 -27.40
C TYR A 51 -2.53 -29.29 -26.37
N ILE A 52 -3.85 -29.32 -26.36
CA ILE A 52 -4.70 -28.60 -25.40
C ILE A 52 -4.44 -29.10 -23.98
N LEU A 53 -4.42 -30.43 -23.76
CA LEU A 53 -4.17 -31.02 -22.44
C LEU A 53 -2.76 -30.66 -21.91
N ARG A 54 -1.75 -30.74 -22.77
CA ARG A 54 -0.38 -30.39 -22.40
C ARG A 54 -0.22 -28.92 -22.04
N ASN A 55 -0.79 -28.00 -22.83
CA ASN A 55 -0.77 -26.58 -22.51
C ASN A 55 -1.61 -26.26 -21.25
N GLY A 56 -2.74 -26.95 -21.05
CA GLY A 56 -3.52 -26.86 -19.81
C GLY A 56 -2.70 -27.26 -18.58
N LEU A 57 -1.87 -28.32 -18.68
CA LEU A 57 -0.97 -28.70 -17.61
C LEU A 57 0.10 -27.62 -17.33
N TYR A 58 0.66 -27.03 -18.39
CA TYR A 58 1.64 -25.93 -18.23
C TYR A 58 0.98 -24.69 -17.59
N MET A 59 -0.27 -24.36 -17.93
CA MET A 59 -1.03 -23.29 -17.28
C MET A 59 -1.24 -23.59 -15.79
N LEU A 60 -1.58 -24.83 -15.42
CA LEU A 60 -1.70 -25.23 -14.01
C LEU A 60 -0.37 -25.06 -13.25
N ILE A 61 0.75 -25.46 -13.87
CA ILE A 61 2.08 -25.28 -13.29
C ILE A 61 2.41 -23.78 -13.12
N ALA A 62 2.15 -22.95 -14.14
CA ALA A 62 2.39 -21.52 -14.12
C ALA A 62 1.52 -20.86 -13.02
N THR A 63 0.25 -21.21 -12.90
CA THR A 63 -0.65 -20.73 -11.85
C THR A 63 -0.18 -21.18 -10.46
N GLY A 64 0.29 -22.43 -10.33
CA GLY A 64 0.88 -22.95 -9.09
C GLY A 64 2.13 -22.17 -8.67
N MET A 65 2.99 -21.83 -9.62
CA MET A 65 4.17 -20.99 -9.39
C MET A 65 3.79 -19.56 -8.99
N ALA A 66 2.81 -18.95 -9.68
CA ALA A 66 2.29 -17.63 -9.35
C ALA A 66 1.71 -17.62 -7.93
N SER A 67 0.82 -18.57 -7.61
CA SER A 67 0.21 -18.68 -6.27
C SER A 67 1.26 -18.90 -5.18
N GLY A 68 2.25 -19.74 -5.43
CA GLY A 68 3.39 -19.92 -4.53
C GLY A 68 4.19 -18.63 -4.32
N GLY A 69 4.43 -17.89 -5.41
CA GLY A 69 5.05 -16.56 -5.39
C GLY A 69 4.26 -15.54 -4.57
N THR A 70 2.94 -15.49 -4.76
CA THR A 70 2.02 -14.62 -3.99
C THR A 70 2.08 -14.93 -2.49
N VAL A 71 1.93 -16.21 -2.10
CA VAL A 71 1.96 -16.62 -0.68
C VAL A 71 3.31 -16.30 -0.04
N LEU A 72 4.41 -16.62 -0.73
CA LEU A 72 5.75 -16.27 -0.26
C LEU A 72 5.97 -14.76 -0.20
N GLY A 73 5.52 -14.02 -1.21
CA GLY A 73 5.60 -12.56 -1.26
C GLY A 73 4.82 -11.91 -0.12
N CYS A 74 3.59 -12.36 0.15
CA CYS A 74 2.79 -11.89 1.27
C CYS A 74 3.43 -12.19 2.63
N TYR A 75 3.94 -13.41 2.83
CA TYR A 75 4.62 -13.78 4.07
C TYR A 75 5.89 -12.97 4.31
N LEU A 76 6.75 -12.86 3.29
CA LEU A 76 8.01 -12.14 3.40
C LEU A 76 7.82 -10.63 3.57
N SER A 77 6.85 -10.04 2.86
CA SER A 77 6.51 -8.61 2.99
C SER A 77 5.93 -8.29 4.36
N ALA A 78 5.06 -9.15 4.91
CA ALA A 78 4.52 -9.02 6.24
C ALA A 78 5.63 -9.12 7.31
N ARG A 79 6.53 -10.08 7.16
CA ARG A 79 7.69 -10.25 8.05
C ARG A 79 8.65 -9.06 7.98
N LEU A 80 8.90 -8.54 6.78
CA LEU A 80 9.72 -7.35 6.56
C LEU A 80 9.10 -6.12 7.24
N ALA A 81 7.80 -5.87 6.99
CA ALA A 81 7.08 -4.74 7.57
C ALA A 81 7.04 -4.83 9.11
N ALA A 82 6.82 -6.02 9.67
CA ALA A 82 6.82 -6.25 11.12
C ALA A 82 8.19 -6.02 11.75
N ASN A 83 9.27 -6.51 11.11
CA ASN A 83 10.62 -6.32 11.61
C ASN A 83 11.03 -4.83 11.60
N VAL A 84 10.73 -4.11 10.50
CA VAL A 84 10.97 -2.66 10.39
C VAL A 84 10.18 -1.90 11.46
N ALA A 85 8.90 -2.24 11.66
CA ALA A 85 8.06 -1.62 12.69
C ALA A 85 8.60 -1.90 14.11
N CYS A 86 9.06 -3.13 14.37
CA CYS A 86 9.70 -3.50 15.63
C CYS A 86 10.96 -2.67 15.91
N ASP A 87 11.84 -2.54 14.91
CA ASP A 87 13.06 -1.73 15.06
C ASP A 87 12.75 -0.25 15.29
N ILE A 88 11.73 0.29 14.59
CA ILE A 88 11.27 1.67 14.81
C ILE A 88 10.70 1.81 16.23
N ARG A 89 9.88 0.84 16.69
CA ARG A 89 9.28 0.87 18.03
C ARG A 89 10.34 0.83 19.12
N ASN A 90 11.31 -0.07 19.00
CA ASN A 90 12.43 -0.15 19.95
C ASN A 90 13.23 1.17 19.96
N ALA A 91 13.51 1.75 18.78
CA ALA A 91 14.23 3.01 18.70
C ALA A 91 13.45 4.19 19.30
N VAL A 92 12.11 4.23 19.15
CA VAL A 92 11.25 5.23 19.78
C VAL A 92 11.23 5.03 21.29
N TYR A 93 11.12 3.79 21.76
CA TYR A 93 11.12 3.46 23.18
C TYR A 93 12.45 3.81 23.84
N ASP A 94 13.57 3.36 23.28
CA ASP A 94 14.90 3.67 23.78
C ASP A 94 15.10 5.20 23.90
N LYS A 95 14.58 5.94 22.90
CA LYS A 95 14.66 7.40 22.89
C LYS A 95 13.75 8.04 23.94
N SER A 96 12.59 7.45 24.23
CA SER A 96 11.69 7.97 25.26
C SER A 96 12.31 7.88 26.66
N LEU A 97 13.18 6.89 26.89
CA LEU A 97 13.91 6.73 28.16
C LEU A 97 15.07 7.76 28.33
N GLU A 98 15.56 8.31 27.22
CA GLU A 98 16.62 9.34 27.23
C GLU A 98 16.08 10.78 27.37
N LEU A 99 14.75 10.98 27.27
CA LEU A 99 14.15 12.30 27.38
C LEU A 99 14.25 12.83 28.81
N SER A 100 14.50 14.14 28.95
CA SER A 100 14.41 14.81 30.23
C SER A 100 12.95 14.89 30.72
N ALA A 101 12.75 15.05 32.04
CA ALA A 101 11.40 15.18 32.60
C ALA A 101 10.62 16.35 31.96
N SER A 102 11.29 17.47 31.70
CA SER A 102 10.69 18.64 31.05
C SER A 102 10.30 18.40 29.59
N ASP A 103 11.12 17.64 28.82
CA ASP A 103 10.78 17.27 27.45
C ASP A 103 9.62 16.27 27.44
N PHE A 104 9.59 15.34 28.39
CA PHE A 104 8.51 14.36 28.51
C PHE A 104 7.19 15.01 28.86
N GLU A 105 7.17 15.99 29.79
CA GLU A 105 5.99 16.78 30.12
C GLU A 105 5.46 17.60 28.94
N ARG A 106 6.37 18.15 28.14
CA ARG A 106 6.01 18.93 26.93
C ARG A 106 5.30 18.07 25.89
N PHE A 107 5.66 16.81 25.72
CA PHE A 107 5.00 15.90 24.79
C PHE A 107 3.73 15.26 25.38
N GLY A 108 3.67 15.07 26.66
CA GLY A 108 2.61 14.36 27.38
C GLY A 108 2.63 12.84 27.17
N THR A 109 2.23 12.09 28.19
CA THR A 109 2.22 10.63 28.18
C THR A 109 1.34 10.04 27.07
N GLY A 110 0.13 10.60 26.86
CA GLY A 110 -0.80 10.17 25.83
C GLY A 110 -0.23 10.30 24.40
N SER A 111 0.52 11.40 24.12
CA SER A 111 1.17 11.56 22.81
C SER A 111 2.28 10.54 22.59
N MET A 112 3.05 10.18 23.61
CA MET A 112 4.11 9.16 23.51
C MET A 112 3.53 7.77 23.25
N ILE A 113 2.43 7.42 23.92
CA ILE A 113 1.70 6.16 23.69
C ILE A 113 1.20 6.10 22.24
N THR A 114 0.54 7.16 21.75
CA THR A 114 0.02 7.20 20.38
C THR A 114 1.14 7.04 19.34
N ARG A 115 2.28 7.71 19.54
CA ARG A 115 3.45 7.60 18.66
C ARG A 115 4.06 6.20 18.66
N SER A 116 4.14 5.56 19.81
CA SER A 116 4.75 4.23 19.97
C SER A 116 3.88 3.10 19.44
N LEU A 117 2.56 3.26 19.45
CA LEU A 117 1.61 2.23 19.04
C LEU A 117 0.96 2.56 17.70
N ASN A 118 0.15 3.62 17.64
CA ASN A 118 -0.67 3.90 16.48
C ASN A 118 0.14 4.38 15.27
N ASP A 119 1.04 5.35 15.45
CA ASP A 119 1.81 5.91 14.33
C ASP A 119 2.72 4.85 13.70
N ILE A 120 3.31 3.96 14.50
CA ILE A 120 4.16 2.88 13.99
C ILE A 120 3.33 1.82 13.25
N ASN A 121 2.11 1.51 13.72
CA ASN A 121 1.21 0.61 12.99
C ASN A 121 0.82 1.18 11.62
N VAL A 122 0.55 2.48 11.53
CA VAL A 122 0.28 3.15 10.25
C VAL A 122 1.49 3.06 9.30
N ILE A 123 2.70 3.25 9.82
CA ILE A 123 3.94 3.10 9.04
C ILE A 123 4.12 1.64 8.59
N GLN A 124 3.86 0.66 9.46
CA GLN A 124 3.93 -0.77 9.13
C GLN A 124 2.99 -1.12 7.99
N GLN A 125 1.72 -0.69 8.08
CA GLN A 125 0.73 -0.92 7.04
C GLN A 125 1.12 -0.25 5.71
N ALA A 126 1.62 0.97 5.74
CA ALA A 126 2.07 1.66 4.54
C ALA A 126 3.25 0.95 3.87
N VAL A 127 4.22 0.44 4.65
CA VAL A 127 5.33 -0.36 4.10
C VAL A 127 4.81 -1.65 3.47
N LEU A 128 3.91 -2.36 4.16
CA LEU A 128 3.31 -3.60 3.66
C LEU A 128 2.58 -3.37 2.34
N GLN A 129 1.67 -2.39 2.30
CA GLN A 129 0.88 -2.06 1.11
C GLN A 129 1.76 -1.56 -0.05
N THR A 130 2.80 -0.78 0.23
CA THR A 130 3.72 -0.31 -0.81
C THR A 130 4.44 -1.48 -1.48
N ILE A 131 4.88 -2.48 -0.72
CA ILE A 131 5.58 -3.63 -1.27
C ILE A 131 4.63 -4.55 -2.04
N GLN A 132 3.41 -4.76 -1.53
CA GLN A 132 2.45 -5.71 -2.12
C GLN A 132 1.66 -5.14 -3.30
N LEU A 133 1.32 -3.85 -3.27
CA LEU A 133 0.38 -3.26 -4.23
C LEU A 133 1.01 -2.19 -5.14
N VAL A 134 1.94 -1.37 -4.64
CA VAL A 134 2.52 -0.29 -5.45
C VAL A 134 3.72 -0.77 -6.25
N LEU A 135 4.55 -1.60 -5.65
CA LEU A 135 5.80 -2.05 -6.26
C LEU A 135 5.60 -3.02 -7.45
N PRO A 136 4.61 -3.93 -7.47
CA PRO A 136 4.33 -4.78 -8.63
C PRO A 136 3.90 -4.00 -9.88
N VAL A 137 3.23 -2.85 -9.73
CA VAL A 137 2.63 -2.09 -10.84
C VAL A 137 3.60 -1.75 -11.97
N PRO A 138 4.76 -1.11 -11.73
CA PRO A 138 5.69 -0.80 -12.80
C PRO A 138 6.23 -2.05 -13.50
N PHE A 139 6.43 -3.15 -12.78
CA PHE A 139 6.88 -4.41 -13.38
C PHE A 139 5.78 -5.02 -14.26
N LEU A 140 4.55 -5.09 -13.77
CA LEU A 140 3.40 -5.59 -14.50
C LEU A 140 3.10 -4.74 -15.74
N ALA A 141 3.12 -3.41 -15.60
CA ALA A 141 2.88 -2.50 -16.72
C ALA A 141 3.95 -2.65 -17.80
N VAL A 142 5.23 -2.62 -17.44
CA VAL A 142 6.33 -2.74 -18.40
C VAL A 142 6.33 -4.14 -19.03
N ALA A 143 6.23 -5.20 -18.24
CA ALA A 143 6.23 -6.56 -18.77
C ALA A 143 5.00 -6.81 -19.65
N GLY A 144 3.79 -6.43 -19.22
CA GLY A 144 2.57 -6.63 -20.01
C GLY A 144 2.59 -5.85 -21.32
N ILE A 145 3.11 -4.60 -21.36
CA ILE A 145 3.29 -3.85 -22.59
C ILE A 145 4.31 -4.54 -23.51
N ILE A 146 5.41 -5.05 -22.95
CA ILE A 146 6.43 -5.79 -23.71
C ILE A 146 5.82 -7.08 -24.30
N PHE A 147 5.08 -7.84 -23.51
CA PHE A 147 4.41 -9.05 -24.00
C PHE A 147 3.38 -8.74 -25.09
N ALA A 148 2.57 -7.67 -24.93
CA ALA A 148 1.63 -7.22 -25.94
C ALA A 148 2.36 -6.76 -27.22
N TRP A 149 3.52 -6.10 -27.10
CA TRP A 149 4.35 -5.68 -28.23
C TRP A 149 4.92 -6.87 -29.03
N PHE A 150 5.33 -7.94 -28.34
CA PHE A 150 5.79 -9.17 -29.00
C PHE A 150 4.67 -9.91 -29.74
N ILE A 151 3.43 -9.77 -29.30
CA ILE A 151 2.27 -10.33 -30.01
C ILE A 151 1.98 -9.50 -31.26
N ASP A 152 1.79 -8.19 -31.09
CA ASP A 152 1.57 -7.22 -32.19
C ASP A 152 2.01 -5.82 -31.73
N PRO A 153 2.89 -5.14 -32.47
CA PRO A 153 3.34 -3.78 -32.15
C PRO A 153 2.21 -2.75 -31.99
N ALA A 154 1.13 -2.89 -32.79
CA ALA A 154 -0.02 -2.00 -32.67
C ALA A 154 -0.77 -2.19 -31.35
N MET A 155 -0.88 -3.43 -30.87
CA MET A 155 -1.48 -3.74 -29.57
C MET A 155 -0.62 -3.23 -28.41
N GLY A 156 0.69 -3.43 -28.49
CA GLY A 156 1.64 -2.91 -27.49
C GLY A 156 1.61 -1.38 -27.39
N THR A 157 1.55 -0.68 -28.52
CA THR A 157 1.41 0.81 -28.52
C THR A 157 0.07 1.26 -27.96
N LEU A 158 -1.04 0.63 -28.36
CA LEU A 158 -2.37 0.92 -27.83
C LEU A 158 -2.39 0.80 -26.30
N LEU A 159 -1.92 -0.34 -25.78
CA LEU A 159 -1.86 -0.61 -24.34
C LEU A 159 -0.96 0.40 -23.61
N GLY A 160 0.20 0.72 -24.19
CA GLY A 160 1.11 1.71 -23.65
C GLY A 160 0.50 3.12 -23.56
N VAL A 161 -0.27 3.54 -24.57
CA VAL A 161 -0.97 4.84 -24.57
C VAL A 161 -2.06 4.86 -23.48
N VAL A 162 -2.86 3.81 -23.36
CA VAL A 162 -3.92 3.72 -22.36
C VAL A 162 -3.32 3.77 -20.94
N VAL A 163 -2.29 2.97 -20.68
CA VAL A 163 -1.61 2.97 -19.37
C VAL A 163 -1.00 4.35 -19.08
N ALA A 164 -0.40 5.01 -20.06
CA ALA A 164 0.15 6.35 -19.88
C ALA A 164 -0.94 7.38 -19.54
N ILE A 165 -2.10 7.34 -20.19
CA ILE A 165 -3.25 8.22 -19.90
C ILE A 165 -3.73 8.01 -18.46
N VAL A 166 -3.89 6.75 -18.02
CA VAL A 166 -4.35 6.44 -16.66
C VAL A 166 -3.33 6.88 -15.60
N LEU A 167 -2.04 6.68 -15.86
CA LEU A 167 -0.98 7.15 -14.96
C LEU A 167 -0.93 8.68 -14.87
N VAL A 168 -1.07 9.40 -15.98
CA VAL A 168 -1.14 10.87 -15.97
C VAL A 168 -2.36 11.35 -15.19
N ALA A 169 -3.53 10.76 -15.41
CA ALA A 169 -4.74 11.07 -14.67
C ALA A 169 -4.56 10.81 -13.15
N ALA A 170 -3.91 9.71 -12.79
CA ALA A 170 -3.60 9.37 -11.40
C ALA A 170 -2.68 10.41 -10.74
N VAL A 171 -1.58 10.77 -11.40
CA VAL A 171 -0.64 11.80 -10.90
C VAL A 171 -1.32 13.14 -10.73
N PHE A 172 -2.13 13.55 -11.72
CA PHE A 172 -2.89 14.80 -11.68
C PHE A 172 -3.86 14.84 -10.48
N THR A 173 -4.61 13.76 -10.27
CA THR A 173 -5.56 13.67 -9.14
C THR A 173 -4.86 13.67 -7.80
N VAL A 174 -3.78 12.89 -7.65
CA VAL A 174 -2.99 12.86 -6.40
C VAL A 174 -2.39 14.24 -6.09
N ALA A 175 -1.86 14.94 -7.10
CA ALA A 175 -1.29 16.28 -6.94
C ALA A 175 -2.34 17.29 -6.46
N ASN A 176 -3.57 17.22 -6.97
CA ASN A 176 -4.67 18.09 -6.56
C ASN A 176 -5.31 17.70 -5.22
N ALA A 177 -5.35 16.41 -4.92
CA ALA A 177 -5.94 15.91 -3.66
C ALA A 177 -5.03 16.14 -2.44
N ALA A 178 -3.69 16.05 -2.63
CA ALA A 178 -2.74 16.17 -1.53
C ALA A 178 -2.89 17.45 -0.68
N PRO A 179 -3.00 18.67 -1.24
CA PRO A 179 -3.17 19.90 -0.46
C PRO A 179 -4.51 19.93 0.28
N ILE A 180 -5.58 19.36 -0.31
CA ILE A 180 -6.89 19.31 0.33
C ILE A 180 -6.86 18.34 1.51
N PHE A 181 -6.15 17.21 1.37
CA PHE A 181 -5.95 16.24 2.44
C PHE A 181 -5.22 16.84 3.65
N MET A 182 -4.21 17.69 3.42
CA MET A 182 -3.51 18.39 4.49
C MET A 182 -4.42 19.39 5.22
N ARG A 183 -5.30 20.09 4.49
CA ARG A 183 -6.32 20.96 5.09
C ARG A 183 -7.32 20.17 5.92
N LEU A 184 -7.78 19.03 5.41
CA LEU A 184 -8.70 18.14 6.12
C LEU A 184 -8.12 17.73 7.49
N GLN A 185 -6.82 17.40 7.54
CA GLN A 185 -6.16 17.08 8.81
C GLN A 185 -6.19 18.26 9.80
N SER A 186 -6.02 19.50 9.32
CA SER A 186 -6.08 20.69 10.18
C SER A 186 -7.49 20.94 10.74
N PHE A 187 -8.53 20.56 10.03
CA PHE A 187 -9.91 20.63 10.55
C PHE A 187 -10.14 19.58 11.64
N ILE A 188 -9.63 18.35 11.46
CA ILE A 188 -9.68 17.32 12.51
C ILE A 188 -8.98 17.80 13.78
N ASP A 189 -7.84 18.46 13.65
CA ASP A 189 -7.13 19.01 14.79
C ASP A 189 -7.92 20.10 15.51
N ARG A 190 -8.59 21.00 14.75
CA ARG A 190 -9.52 22.02 15.32
C ARG A 190 -10.72 21.40 16.02
N MET A 191 -11.35 20.39 15.41
CA MET A 191 -12.45 19.64 16.03
C MET A 191 -12.04 19.04 17.36
N ASN A 192 -10.86 18.42 17.43
CA ASN A 192 -10.34 17.85 18.67
C ASN A 192 -10.11 18.90 19.76
N VAL A 193 -9.68 20.11 19.39
CA VAL A 193 -9.52 21.23 20.34
C VAL A 193 -10.88 21.66 20.88
N VAL A 194 -11.86 21.93 20.00
CA VAL A 194 -13.22 22.40 20.41
C VAL A 194 -13.91 21.34 21.28
N LEU A 195 -13.83 20.06 20.87
CA LEU A 195 -14.41 18.96 21.67
C LEU A 195 -13.75 18.85 23.05
N ARG A 196 -12.45 19.01 23.13
CA ARG A 196 -11.72 18.99 24.42
C ARG A 196 -12.12 20.16 25.29
N GLU A 197 -12.23 21.38 24.74
CA GLU A 197 -12.71 22.56 25.44
C GLU A 197 -14.13 22.34 25.98
N ASN A 198 -15.04 21.76 25.19
CA ASN A 198 -16.39 21.46 25.59
C ASN A 198 -16.46 20.42 26.71
N ILE A 199 -15.67 19.33 26.61
CA ILE A 199 -15.66 18.27 27.64
C ILE A 199 -15.11 18.80 28.96
N VAL A 200 -14.03 19.57 28.93
CA VAL A 200 -13.40 20.13 30.13
C VAL A 200 -14.23 21.28 30.72
N GLY A 201 -14.79 22.13 29.85
CA GLY A 201 -15.56 23.32 30.19
C GLY A 201 -17.04 23.12 30.46
N VAL A 202 -17.56 21.87 30.39
CA VAL A 202 -19.02 21.59 30.45
C VAL A 202 -19.73 22.22 31.65
N ARG A 203 -19.08 22.29 32.81
CA ARG A 203 -19.66 22.93 34.02
C ARG A 203 -19.83 24.44 33.81
N VAL A 204 -18.84 25.07 33.19
CA VAL A 204 -18.86 26.54 32.91
C VAL A 204 -19.92 26.85 31.85
N ILE A 205 -19.96 26.06 30.78
CA ILE A 205 -20.92 26.19 29.67
C ILE A 205 -22.35 26.13 30.23
N ARG A 206 -22.66 25.15 31.08
CA ARG A 206 -23.96 25.00 31.74
C ARG A 206 -24.26 26.14 32.74
N ALA A 207 -23.28 26.56 33.52
CA ALA A 207 -23.44 27.63 34.48
C ALA A 207 -23.82 28.97 33.81
N PHE A 208 -23.31 29.21 32.58
CA PHE A 208 -23.60 30.44 31.81
C PHE A 208 -24.66 30.23 30.73
N ASN A 209 -25.29 29.05 30.64
CA ASN A 209 -26.34 28.71 29.66
C ASN A 209 -25.88 28.99 28.20
N LYS A 210 -24.64 28.58 27.89
CA LYS A 210 -24.00 28.82 26.59
C LYS A 210 -23.93 27.58 25.69
N GLU A 211 -24.72 26.56 25.96
CA GLU A 211 -24.74 25.29 25.19
C GLU A 211 -24.99 25.55 23.71
N ARG A 212 -25.96 26.38 23.38
CA ARG A 212 -26.32 26.70 22.00
C ARG A 212 -25.18 27.42 21.24
N HIS A 213 -24.39 28.22 21.93
CA HIS A 213 -23.25 28.90 21.34
C HIS A 213 -22.13 27.93 21.02
N GLU A 214 -21.83 26.98 21.91
CA GLU A 214 -20.81 25.95 21.68
C GLU A 214 -21.25 24.92 20.62
N GLU A 215 -22.54 24.60 20.55
CA GLU A 215 -23.12 23.78 19.49
C GLU A 215 -22.92 24.44 18.11
N GLN A 216 -23.25 25.74 17.99
CA GLN A 216 -23.04 26.47 16.73
C GLN A 216 -21.55 26.51 16.34
N ARG A 217 -20.65 26.77 17.30
CA ARG A 217 -19.18 26.75 17.06
C ARG A 217 -18.69 25.42 16.60
N LEU A 218 -19.23 24.33 17.15
CA LEU A 218 -18.88 22.97 16.75
C LEU A 218 -19.43 22.66 15.35
N ASP A 219 -20.67 23.06 15.07
CA ASP A 219 -21.35 22.84 13.78
C ASP A 219 -20.62 23.56 12.63
N GLU A 220 -20.11 24.78 12.84
CA GLU A 220 -19.27 25.48 11.86
C GLU A 220 -18.01 24.66 11.50
N VAL A 221 -17.30 24.13 12.50
CA VAL A 221 -16.09 23.33 12.26
C VAL A 221 -16.41 22.00 11.57
N PHE A 222 -17.53 21.37 11.93
CA PHE A 222 -18.00 20.14 11.27
C PHE A 222 -18.44 20.39 9.83
N SER A 223 -19.13 21.50 9.57
CA SER A 223 -19.55 21.90 8.23
C SER A 223 -18.35 22.14 7.30
N ASP A 224 -17.35 22.87 7.79
CA ASP A 224 -16.08 23.09 7.07
C ASP A 224 -15.34 21.77 6.78
N TYR A 225 -15.29 20.89 7.76
CA TYR A 225 -14.73 19.56 7.58
C TYR A 225 -15.49 18.77 6.53
N ALA A 226 -16.82 18.70 6.64
CA ALA A 226 -17.67 17.96 5.71
C ALA A 226 -17.53 18.48 4.28
N ALA A 227 -17.54 19.80 4.08
CA ALA A 227 -17.38 20.41 2.76
C ALA A 227 -16.03 20.04 2.10
N ASN A 228 -14.95 20.01 2.86
CA ASN A 228 -13.64 19.62 2.34
C ASN A 228 -13.51 18.09 2.17
N ALA A 229 -14.08 17.29 3.05
CA ALA A 229 -14.14 15.85 2.92
C ALA A 229 -14.91 15.42 1.67
N ILE A 230 -16.05 16.07 1.38
CA ILE A 230 -16.84 15.85 0.17
C ILE A 230 -16.00 16.18 -1.08
N LYS A 231 -15.29 17.34 -1.11
CA LYS A 231 -14.42 17.69 -2.24
C LYS A 231 -13.34 16.65 -2.51
N VAL A 232 -12.69 16.15 -1.44
CA VAL A 232 -11.69 15.08 -1.57
C VAL A 232 -12.34 13.82 -2.12
N ASN A 233 -13.49 13.43 -1.57
CA ASN A 233 -14.19 12.22 -2.01
C ASN A 233 -14.65 12.32 -3.46
N HIS A 234 -15.14 13.49 -3.91
CA HIS A 234 -15.48 13.71 -5.33
C HIS A 234 -14.28 13.54 -6.26
N LEU A 235 -13.09 14.01 -5.86
CA LEU A 235 -11.88 13.80 -6.65
C LEU A 235 -11.52 12.32 -6.77
N PHE A 236 -11.70 11.55 -5.68
CA PHE A 236 -11.41 10.11 -5.70
C PHE A 236 -12.41 9.30 -6.49
N VAL A 237 -13.70 9.54 -6.26
CA VAL A 237 -14.76 8.88 -7.01
C VAL A 237 -14.65 9.24 -8.50
N GLY A 238 -14.30 10.49 -8.82
CA GLY A 238 -14.04 10.94 -10.18
C GLY A 238 -12.87 10.20 -10.82
N LEU A 239 -11.76 10.01 -10.09
CA LEU A 239 -10.61 9.24 -10.58
C LEU A 239 -10.96 7.76 -10.77
N ASP A 240 -11.61 7.15 -9.80
CA ASP A 240 -12.01 5.75 -9.84
C ASP A 240 -12.96 5.51 -11.02
N SER A 241 -14.02 6.30 -11.14
CA SER A 241 -14.99 6.21 -12.24
C SER A 241 -14.34 6.49 -13.61
N SER A 242 -13.42 7.46 -13.71
CA SER A 242 -12.72 7.74 -14.97
C SER A 242 -11.75 6.62 -15.35
N SER A 243 -11.11 5.98 -14.37
CA SER A 243 -10.23 4.83 -14.60
C SER A 243 -11.02 3.61 -15.08
N PHE A 244 -12.18 3.33 -14.48
CA PHE A 244 -13.09 2.29 -14.98
C PHE A 244 -13.59 2.58 -16.39
N PHE A 245 -13.95 3.82 -16.67
CA PHE A 245 -14.39 4.22 -18.01
C PHE A 245 -13.28 4.05 -19.05
N LEU A 246 -12.06 4.45 -18.71
CA LEU A 246 -10.89 4.26 -19.58
C LEU A 246 -10.57 2.79 -19.79
N MET A 247 -10.74 1.94 -18.76
CA MET A 247 -10.57 0.50 -18.87
C MET A 247 -11.54 -0.10 -19.88
N ASN A 248 -12.83 0.21 -19.78
CA ASN A 248 -13.83 -0.27 -20.75
C ASN A 248 -13.56 0.24 -22.17
N ILE A 249 -13.16 1.50 -22.33
CA ILE A 249 -12.73 2.03 -23.64
C ILE A 249 -11.52 1.25 -24.19
N ALA A 250 -10.56 0.93 -23.32
CA ALA A 250 -9.38 0.18 -23.72
C ALA A 250 -9.77 -1.24 -24.19
N GLU A 251 -10.68 -1.92 -23.49
CA GLU A 251 -11.19 -3.22 -23.91
C GLU A 251 -11.85 -3.16 -25.30
N VAL A 252 -12.74 -2.18 -25.51
CA VAL A 252 -13.37 -1.96 -26.81
C VAL A 252 -12.33 -1.62 -27.89
N ALA A 253 -11.34 -0.79 -27.59
CA ALA A 253 -10.28 -0.44 -28.52
C ALA A 253 -9.41 -1.64 -28.90
N VAL A 254 -9.05 -2.50 -27.91
CA VAL A 254 -8.32 -3.74 -28.13
C VAL A 254 -9.12 -4.69 -29.04
N LEU A 255 -10.42 -4.84 -28.80
CA LEU A 255 -11.29 -5.66 -29.63
C LEU A 255 -11.44 -5.09 -31.06
N TRP A 256 -11.60 -3.78 -31.19
CA TRP A 256 -11.74 -3.10 -32.49
C TRP A 256 -10.48 -3.22 -33.33
N VAL A 257 -9.34 -2.80 -32.75
CA VAL A 257 -8.04 -2.84 -33.45
C VAL A 257 -7.63 -4.30 -33.70
N GLY A 258 -7.80 -5.17 -32.70
CA GLY A 258 -7.52 -6.61 -32.79
C GLY A 258 -8.35 -7.30 -33.87
N GLY A 259 -9.65 -7.03 -33.92
CA GLY A 259 -10.54 -7.55 -34.96
C GLY A 259 -10.11 -7.14 -36.37
N ASN A 260 -9.74 -5.86 -36.56
CA ASN A 260 -9.20 -5.40 -37.83
C ASN A 260 -7.87 -6.08 -38.21
N ARG A 261 -6.99 -6.31 -37.22
CA ARG A 261 -5.69 -6.98 -37.45
C ARG A 261 -5.87 -8.47 -37.78
N VAL A 262 -6.86 -9.12 -37.20
CA VAL A 262 -7.24 -10.51 -37.54
C VAL A 262 -7.83 -10.56 -38.94
N GLY A 263 -8.67 -9.59 -39.31
CA GLY A 263 -9.27 -9.53 -40.64
C GLY A 263 -8.25 -9.41 -41.78
N VAL A 264 -7.11 -8.77 -41.54
CA VAL A 264 -5.98 -8.69 -42.50
C VAL A 264 -4.93 -9.80 -42.30
N HIS A 265 -5.25 -10.85 -41.53
CA HIS A 265 -4.38 -11.99 -41.21
C HIS A 265 -3.03 -11.61 -40.54
N ALA A 266 -2.94 -10.44 -39.93
CA ALA A 266 -1.75 -9.98 -39.25
C ALA A 266 -1.62 -10.52 -37.81
N MET A 267 -2.73 -10.98 -37.22
CA MET A 267 -2.80 -11.51 -35.85
C MET A 267 -3.80 -12.68 -35.76
N GLN A 268 -3.56 -13.57 -34.82
CA GLN A 268 -4.46 -14.70 -34.53
C GLN A 268 -5.52 -14.34 -33.48
N ILE A 269 -6.68 -15.00 -33.50
CA ILE A 269 -7.84 -14.67 -32.67
C ILE A 269 -7.51 -14.81 -31.17
N GLY A 270 -6.80 -15.88 -30.77
CA GLY A 270 -6.42 -16.09 -29.39
C GLY A 270 -5.46 -15.02 -28.83
N SER A 271 -4.71 -14.35 -29.70
CA SER A 271 -3.83 -13.26 -29.30
C SER A 271 -4.60 -12.02 -28.81
N ILE A 272 -5.82 -11.78 -29.32
CA ILE A 272 -6.71 -10.72 -28.80
C ILE A 272 -7.04 -10.98 -27.33
N SER A 273 -7.39 -12.24 -26.99
CA SER A 273 -7.72 -12.61 -25.61
C SER A 273 -6.56 -12.34 -24.64
N ALA A 274 -5.32 -12.66 -25.04
CA ALA A 274 -4.16 -12.38 -24.21
C ALA A 274 -3.93 -10.87 -23.98
N VAL A 275 -4.02 -10.06 -25.02
CA VAL A 275 -3.85 -8.59 -24.90
C VAL A 275 -4.96 -7.98 -24.06
N LEU A 276 -6.19 -8.47 -24.17
CA LEU A 276 -7.33 -8.04 -23.37
C LEU A 276 -7.10 -8.35 -21.88
N GLU A 277 -6.65 -9.55 -21.57
CA GLU A 277 -6.29 -9.95 -20.20
C GLU A 277 -5.15 -9.12 -19.63
N TYR A 278 -4.11 -8.81 -20.42
CA TYR A 278 -3.05 -7.90 -19.99
C TYR A 278 -3.57 -6.50 -19.69
N ALA A 279 -4.47 -5.98 -20.52
CA ALA A 279 -5.09 -4.67 -20.30
C ALA A 279 -5.84 -4.64 -18.97
N ILE A 280 -6.70 -5.63 -18.72
CA ILE A 280 -7.47 -5.78 -17.48
C ILE A 280 -6.53 -5.86 -16.27
N LEU A 281 -5.53 -6.74 -16.31
CA LEU A 281 -4.58 -6.93 -15.22
C LEU A 281 -3.82 -5.63 -14.89
N ILE A 282 -3.21 -5.01 -15.87
CA ILE A 282 -2.41 -3.80 -15.67
C ILE A 282 -3.27 -2.67 -15.09
N LEU A 283 -4.43 -2.42 -15.70
CA LEU A 283 -5.31 -1.33 -15.27
C LEU A 283 -5.88 -1.59 -13.87
N PHE A 284 -6.25 -2.82 -13.54
CA PHE A 284 -6.69 -3.20 -12.19
C PHE A 284 -5.61 -2.95 -11.14
N PHE A 285 -4.35 -3.33 -11.41
CA PHE A 285 -3.25 -3.07 -10.49
C PHE A 285 -2.93 -1.58 -10.38
N VAL A 286 -3.00 -0.82 -11.48
CA VAL A 286 -2.83 0.65 -11.44
C VAL A 286 -3.91 1.29 -10.57
N MET A 287 -5.17 0.91 -10.71
CA MET A 287 -6.27 1.41 -9.88
C MET A 287 -6.08 1.08 -8.41
N THR A 288 -5.69 -0.15 -8.09
CA THR A 288 -5.41 -0.56 -6.71
C THR A 288 -4.25 0.22 -6.12
N ALA A 289 -3.17 0.46 -6.89
CA ALA A 289 -2.04 1.26 -6.45
C ALA A 289 -2.41 2.72 -6.19
N GLN A 290 -3.30 3.31 -6.97
CA GLN A 290 -3.82 4.66 -6.75
C GLN A 290 -4.44 4.80 -5.35
N MET A 291 -5.25 3.84 -4.92
CA MET A 291 -5.84 3.80 -3.59
C MET A 291 -4.78 3.80 -2.47
N VAL A 292 -3.70 3.03 -2.67
CA VAL A 292 -2.60 2.93 -1.69
C VAL A 292 -1.78 4.21 -1.64
N ILE A 293 -1.47 4.81 -2.79
CA ILE A 293 -0.68 6.06 -2.87
C ILE A 293 -1.31 7.17 -2.02
N LEU A 294 -2.64 7.19 -1.90
CA LEU A 294 -3.38 8.16 -1.09
C LEU A 294 -3.20 7.97 0.43
N THR A 295 -2.83 6.78 0.86
CA THR A 295 -2.52 6.50 2.28
C THR A 295 -1.09 6.90 2.66
N LEU A 296 -0.18 7.06 1.68
CA LEU A 296 1.22 7.39 1.90
C LEU A 296 1.46 8.75 2.59
N PRO A 297 0.72 9.85 2.27
CA PRO A 297 0.87 11.12 2.99
C PRO A 297 0.58 10.98 4.50
N ARG A 298 -0.39 10.15 4.88
CA ARG A 298 -0.71 9.85 6.28
C ARG A 298 0.45 9.14 6.98
N ALA A 299 1.02 8.13 6.34
CA ALA A 299 2.20 7.44 6.86
C ALA A 299 3.42 8.36 6.94
N ALA A 300 3.61 9.25 5.96
CA ALA A 300 4.67 10.26 5.99
C ALA A 300 4.48 11.26 7.13
N ALA A 301 3.25 11.67 7.43
CA ALA A 301 2.93 12.52 8.57
C ALA A 301 3.23 11.81 9.91
N CYS A 302 2.87 10.54 10.06
CA CYS A 302 3.22 9.72 11.22
C CYS A 302 4.74 9.58 11.38
N LEU A 303 5.45 9.35 10.28
CA LEU A 303 6.92 9.29 10.27
C LEU A 303 7.56 10.63 10.68
N ASN A 304 7.02 11.76 10.20
CA ASN A 304 7.49 13.09 10.57
C ASN A 304 7.23 13.39 12.06
N ARG A 305 6.08 12.98 12.62
CA ARG A 305 5.79 13.09 14.05
C ARG A 305 6.77 12.27 14.89
N ALA A 306 7.05 11.06 14.48
CA ALA A 306 8.10 10.24 15.09
C ALA A 306 9.47 10.92 15.02
N GLN A 307 9.81 11.58 13.90
CA GLN A 307 11.07 12.33 13.74
C GLN A 307 11.16 13.61 14.57
N GLN A 308 10.05 14.31 14.81
CA GLN A 308 10.07 15.54 15.60
C GLN A 308 10.47 15.28 17.05
N GLY A 309 10.05 14.17 17.64
CA GLY A 309 10.57 13.70 18.93
C GLY A 309 12.09 13.44 18.93
N TRP A 310 12.68 13.23 17.75
CA TRP A 310 14.08 12.87 17.57
C TRP A 310 14.99 14.05 17.18
N ARG A 311 14.43 15.14 16.64
CA ARG A 311 15.21 16.31 16.21
C ARG A 311 15.82 17.10 17.35
N LEU A 312 15.29 16.97 18.56
CA LEU A 312 15.78 17.69 19.74
C LEU A 312 17.15 17.20 20.24
N SER A 313 17.69 16.10 19.70
CA SER A 313 19.04 15.65 20.02
C SER A 313 19.82 15.10 18.82
N ARG A 314 20.19 15.97 17.87
CA ARG A 314 21.08 15.56 16.75
C ARG A 314 22.44 15.04 17.23
N ALA A 315 22.91 15.45 18.41
CA ALA A 315 24.22 15.05 18.96
C ALA A 315 24.23 13.57 19.45
N SER A 316 23.11 13.01 19.90
CA SER A 316 23.05 11.63 20.43
C SER A 316 22.93 10.55 19.36
N TRP A 317 22.53 10.89 18.12
CA TRP A 317 22.35 9.92 17.05
C TRP A 317 23.64 9.26 16.55
N THR A 318 24.75 10.01 16.55
CA THR A 318 26.07 9.47 16.20
C THR A 318 26.63 8.58 17.32
N ALA A 319 26.21 8.81 18.56
CA ALA A 319 26.58 7.99 19.70
C ALA A 319 25.77 6.67 19.75
N SER A 320 24.44 6.72 19.54
CA SER A 320 23.59 5.51 19.58
C SER A 320 23.85 4.53 18.45
N ALA A 321 24.24 5.00 17.26
CA ALA A 321 24.67 4.13 16.15
C ALA A 321 26.01 3.44 16.44
N ARG A 322 26.86 3.98 17.31
CA ARG A 322 28.03 3.32 17.89
C ARG A 322 27.65 2.33 18.97
N TRP A 323 26.65 2.67 19.80
CA TRP A 323 26.15 1.82 20.88
C TRP A 323 25.48 0.54 20.38
N THR A 324 24.66 0.61 19.36
CA THR A 324 24.05 -0.59 18.76
C THR A 324 25.07 -1.52 18.12
N ARG A 325 26.19 -1.01 17.61
CA ARG A 325 27.30 -1.85 17.14
C ARG A 325 28.11 -2.46 18.30
N ALA A 326 28.41 -1.68 19.34
CA ALA A 326 29.13 -2.18 20.52
C ALA A 326 28.30 -3.16 21.36
N ARG A 327 26.99 -2.96 21.45
CA ARG A 327 26.08 -3.88 22.17
C ARG A 327 25.90 -5.23 21.45
N ARG A 328 26.02 -5.29 20.14
CA ARG A 328 26.03 -6.58 19.39
C ARG A 328 27.26 -7.41 19.67
N SER A 329 28.37 -6.80 20.07
CA SER A 329 29.60 -7.51 20.39
C SER A 329 29.76 -7.88 21.88
N LEU A 330 28.94 -7.33 22.78
CA LEU A 330 29.08 -7.52 24.23
C LEU A 330 27.92 -8.26 24.91
N LEU A 331 26.81 -8.53 24.26
CA LEU A 331 25.67 -9.20 24.87
C LEU A 331 25.28 -10.49 24.15
N THR A 332 25.94 -11.55 24.50
CA THR A 332 25.47 -12.95 24.39
C THR A 332 24.41 -13.32 25.45
N VAL A 333 23.71 -12.34 26.01
CA VAL A 333 22.60 -12.59 26.96
C VAL A 333 21.29 -12.21 26.30
N PRO A 334 20.30 -13.12 26.18
CA PRO A 334 19.03 -12.88 25.52
C PRO A 334 18.08 -12.11 26.44
N THR A 335 18.25 -10.78 26.54
CA THR A 335 17.29 -9.89 27.24
C THR A 335 16.37 -9.15 26.26
N ARG A 336 16.23 -9.63 25.03
CA ARG A 336 15.23 -9.13 24.09
C ARG A 336 14.10 -10.14 23.98
N TRP A 337 12.91 -9.69 24.25
CA TRP A 337 11.70 -10.40 23.85
C TRP A 337 11.78 -10.62 22.35
N PRO A 338 11.89 -11.87 21.85
CA PRO A 338 11.93 -12.09 20.41
C PRO A 338 10.56 -11.71 19.85
N CYS A 339 10.51 -10.75 18.94
CA CYS A 339 9.29 -10.41 18.19
C CYS A 339 8.64 -11.64 17.48
N SER A 340 9.39 -12.74 17.38
CA SER A 340 8.92 -14.01 16.84
C SER A 340 7.92 -14.77 17.74
N THR A 341 7.87 -14.49 19.05
CA THR A 341 6.97 -15.22 19.97
C THR A 341 5.57 -14.63 20.01
N THR A 342 5.39 -13.36 19.67
CA THR A 342 4.06 -12.74 19.69
C THR A 342 3.22 -13.11 18.45
N CYS A 343 3.83 -13.51 17.34
CA CYS A 343 3.07 -14.01 16.19
C CYS A 343 2.55 -15.45 16.35
N ARG A 344 3.16 -16.26 17.23
CA ARG A 344 2.68 -17.64 17.45
C ARG A 344 1.49 -17.71 18.41
N SER A 345 1.36 -16.75 19.32
CA SER A 345 0.26 -16.77 20.31
C SER A 345 -1.08 -16.24 19.79
N VAL A 346 -1.09 -15.54 18.64
CA VAL A 346 -2.35 -15.06 18.02
C VAL A 346 -3.03 -16.15 17.17
N LEU A 347 -2.30 -17.19 16.76
CA LEU A 347 -2.83 -18.32 15.99
C LEU A 347 -3.34 -19.49 16.84
N THR A 348 -3.18 -19.43 18.16
CA THR A 348 -3.73 -20.45 19.09
C THR A 348 -4.53 -19.78 20.21
N MET A 349 -5.63 -19.11 19.89
CA MET A 349 -6.67 -18.87 20.90
C MET A 349 -7.50 -20.14 21.04
N PRO A 350 -7.53 -20.78 22.21
CA PRO A 350 -8.49 -21.83 22.49
C PRO A 350 -9.88 -21.19 22.60
N THR A 351 -10.78 -21.62 21.75
CA THR A 351 -12.23 -21.39 21.86
C THR A 351 -12.76 -22.06 23.14
N ARG A 352 -12.67 -21.43 24.30
CA ARG A 352 -13.52 -21.71 25.45
C ARG A 352 -13.54 -20.49 26.38
N ILE A 353 -14.62 -19.72 26.28
CA ILE A 353 -15.08 -18.80 27.29
C ILE A 353 -15.83 -19.67 28.32
N PRO A 354 -15.44 -19.76 29.57
CA PRO A 354 -16.32 -20.35 30.61
C PRO A 354 -17.35 -19.26 30.98
N CYS A 355 -18.62 -19.56 30.75
CA CYS A 355 -19.71 -18.88 31.43
C CYS A 355 -19.56 -19.09 32.94
N ALA A 356 -19.34 -18.00 33.65
CA ALA A 356 -19.51 -17.99 35.09
C ALA A 356 -20.91 -17.51 35.43
N THR A 357 -21.61 -18.33 36.15
CA THR A 357 -22.88 -18.10 36.88
C THR A 357 -22.77 -16.92 37.83
#